data_8e49f1aa2dc6373ee8560fdfc248004f
#
_entry.id   8e49f1aa2dc6373ee8560fdfc248004f
#
_cell.length_a   1.000
_cell.length_b   1.000
_cell.length_c   1.000
_cell.angle_alpha   90.00
_cell.angle_beta   90.00
_cell.angle_gamma   90.00
#
_symmetry.space_group_name_H-M   'P 1'
#
loop_
_entity.id
_entity.type
_entity.pdbx_description
1 polymer ?
#
loop_
_entity_poly.entity_id
_entity_poly.type
_entity_poly.pdbx_seq_one_letter_code
_entity_poly.pdbx_strand_id
1 'polypeptide(L)'
;DGRILITLTGVARFHVEEELGMRRGYRRVRADYAPFLADLEPETLPLPKGEILAALGPYFAAQGMEANTDAIAALSAPALVTTLAMVCPFTPAEKQALLEAATLPERAAALLALLRMGALGGELPPGGLPS
;
A
#
# COMPACT_ATOMS: atom_id res chain seq x y z
N ASP A 1 -28.74 -4.56 -15.65
CA ASP A 1 -28.73 -5.66 -14.70
C ASP A 1 -28.86 -5.19 -13.23
N GLY A 2 -29.14 -3.90 -12.99
CA GLY A 2 -29.34 -3.32 -11.65
C GLY A 2 -28.08 -3.18 -10.79
N ARG A 3 -26.88 -3.37 -11.36
CA ARG A 3 -25.62 -3.14 -10.64
C ARG A 3 -25.29 -1.65 -10.60
N ILE A 4 -24.87 -1.18 -9.42
CA ILE A 4 -24.40 0.19 -9.22
C ILE A 4 -22.89 0.12 -9.10
N LEU A 5 -22.18 0.84 -9.98
CA LEU A 5 -20.74 1.04 -9.87
C LEU A 5 -20.49 2.28 -9.02
N ILE A 6 -19.68 2.12 -7.98
CA ILE A 6 -19.25 3.23 -7.12
C ILE A 6 -17.74 3.31 -7.09
N THR A 7 -17.21 4.52 -7.03
CA THR A 7 -15.79 4.77 -6.78
C THR A 7 -15.66 5.33 -5.37
N LEU A 8 -14.79 4.71 -4.56
CA LEU A 8 -14.50 5.16 -3.20
C LEU A 8 -13.10 5.74 -3.16
N THR A 9 -12.98 6.93 -2.57
CA THR A 9 -11.69 7.57 -2.30
C THR A 9 -11.45 7.55 -0.80
N GLY A 10 -10.33 6.98 -0.36
CA GLY A 10 -9.94 7.01 1.05
C GLY A 10 -9.64 8.44 1.50
N VAL A 11 -10.16 8.83 2.67
CA VAL A 11 -9.98 10.16 3.24
C VAL A 11 -9.02 10.12 4.44
N ALA A 12 -9.27 9.24 5.39
CA ALA A 12 -8.47 9.08 6.58
C ALA A 12 -8.58 7.63 7.09
N ARG A 13 -7.54 7.19 7.78
CA ARG A 13 -7.52 5.90 8.49
C ARG A 13 -8.18 6.05 9.85
N PHE A 14 -8.56 4.94 10.42
CA PHE A 14 -9.07 4.88 11.79
C PHE A 14 -8.73 3.55 12.43
N HIS A 15 -8.70 3.52 13.74
CA HIS A 15 -8.64 2.30 14.54
C HIS A 15 -10.06 1.82 14.85
N VAL A 16 -10.29 0.52 14.77
CA VAL A 16 -11.54 -0.08 15.23
C VAL A 16 -11.43 -0.31 16.73
N GLU A 17 -12.11 0.50 17.53
CA GLU A 17 -12.17 0.32 18.99
C GLU A 17 -13.11 -0.81 19.37
N GLU A 18 -14.28 -0.88 18.72
CA GLU A 18 -15.34 -1.80 19.06
C GLU A 18 -16.22 -2.11 17.86
N GLU A 19 -16.62 -3.34 17.69
CA GLU A 19 -17.68 -3.71 16.77
C GLU A 19 -19.04 -3.58 17.45
N LEU A 20 -19.89 -2.73 16.88
CA LEU A 20 -21.24 -2.48 17.36
C LEU A 20 -22.21 -3.48 16.75
N GLY A 21 -23.37 -3.67 17.41
CA GLY A 21 -24.43 -4.54 16.89
C GLY A 21 -24.83 -4.17 15.45
N MET A 22 -25.09 -5.20 14.63
CA MET A 22 -25.55 -5.05 13.26
C MET A 22 -26.82 -4.20 13.18
N ARG A 23 -26.90 -3.35 12.16
CA ARG A 23 -28.11 -2.60 11.84
C ARG A 23 -28.42 -2.73 10.36
N ARG A 24 -29.63 -3.14 10.04
CA ARG A 24 -30.09 -3.29 8.65
C ARG A 24 -29.16 -4.15 7.76
N GLY A 25 -28.53 -5.18 8.35
CA GLY A 25 -27.69 -6.11 7.60
C GLY A 25 -26.25 -5.64 7.35
N TYR A 26 -25.79 -4.51 7.87
CA TYR A 26 -24.40 -4.06 7.78
C TYR A 26 -23.70 -4.01 9.14
N ARG A 27 -22.40 -4.27 9.11
CA ARG A 27 -21.52 -4.18 10.29
C ARG A 27 -21.26 -2.71 10.62
N ARG A 28 -21.17 -2.42 11.89
CA ARG A 28 -20.90 -1.09 12.42
C ARG A 28 -19.74 -1.17 13.38
N VAL A 29 -18.91 -0.14 13.37
CA VAL A 29 -17.76 -0.04 14.29
C VAL A 29 -17.75 1.32 14.96
N ARG A 30 -17.18 1.38 16.16
CA ARG A 30 -16.72 2.61 16.74
C ARG A 30 -15.31 2.86 16.24
N ALA A 31 -15.11 3.99 15.57
CA ALA A 31 -13.86 4.36 14.94
C ALA A 31 -13.13 5.40 15.77
N ASP A 32 -11.84 5.17 16.07
CA ASP A 32 -10.94 6.17 16.62
C ASP A 32 -10.05 6.73 15.51
N TYR A 33 -10.18 8.02 15.22
CA TYR A 33 -9.39 8.74 14.22
C TYR A 33 -8.14 9.41 14.80
N ALA A 34 -8.04 9.50 16.15
CA ALA A 34 -6.97 10.27 16.80
C ALA A 34 -5.56 9.88 16.35
N PRO A 35 -5.22 8.60 16.16
CA PRO A 35 -3.88 8.21 15.72
C PRO A 35 -3.54 8.63 14.29
N PHE A 36 -4.54 8.99 13.48
CA PHE A 36 -4.39 9.23 12.04
C PHE A 36 -4.88 10.61 11.58
N LEU A 37 -4.99 11.58 12.48
CA LEU A 37 -5.40 12.94 12.13
C LEU A 37 -4.46 13.59 11.10
N ALA A 38 -3.20 13.21 11.09
CA ALA A 38 -2.23 13.67 10.09
C ALA A 38 -2.60 13.25 8.65
N ASP A 39 -3.46 12.26 8.46
CA ASP A 39 -3.94 11.88 7.12
C ASP A 39 -4.79 12.98 6.45
N LEU A 40 -5.33 13.90 7.25
CA LEU A 40 -6.16 15.02 6.77
C LEU A 40 -5.33 16.25 6.38
N GLU A 41 -4.05 16.25 6.70
CA GLU A 41 -3.16 17.37 6.41
C GLU A 41 -2.27 17.07 5.21
N PRO A 42 -1.85 18.09 4.44
CA PRO A 42 -0.89 17.91 3.37
C PRO A 42 0.44 17.42 3.91
N GLU A 43 1.01 16.38 3.28
CA GLU A 43 2.35 15.91 3.63
C GLU A 43 3.40 16.97 3.25
N THR A 44 4.17 17.41 4.23
CA THR A 44 5.20 18.43 4.08
C THR A 44 6.62 17.87 4.12
N LEU A 45 6.78 16.62 4.58
CA LEU A 45 8.09 15.99 4.67
C LEU A 45 8.50 15.38 3.32
N PRO A 46 9.80 15.39 3.00
CA PRO A 46 10.28 14.80 1.76
C PRO A 46 10.06 13.29 1.76
N LEU A 47 9.51 12.77 0.68
CA LEU A 47 9.34 11.34 0.46
C LEU A 47 10.39 10.82 -0.53
N PRO A 48 10.88 9.59 -0.40
CA PRO A 48 11.94 9.03 -1.23
C PRO A 48 11.40 8.59 -2.62
N LYS A 49 10.75 9.50 -3.35
CA LYS A 49 10.11 9.20 -4.64
C LYS A 49 11.10 8.59 -5.64
N GLY A 50 12.30 9.16 -5.76
CA GLY A 50 13.32 8.67 -6.69
C GLY A 50 13.78 7.25 -6.38
N GLU A 51 13.95 6.91 -5.10
CA GLU A 51 14.34 5.57 -4.67
C GLU A 51 13.21 4.56 -4.91
N ILE A 52 11.96 4.95 -4.66
CA ILE A 52 10.79 4.11 -4.93
C ILE A 52 10.71 3.81 -6.42
N LEU A 53 10.83 4.82 -7.29
CA LEU A 53 10.81 4.63 -8.75
C LEU A 53 11.95 3.73 -9.23
N ALA A 54 13.15 3.89 -8.67
CA ALA A 54 14.29 3.04 -9.01
C ALA A 54 14.10 1.56 -8.59
N ALA A 55 13.37 1.31 -7.49
CA ALA A 55 13.09 -0.03 -7.01
C ALA A 55 11.99 -0.76 -7.80
N LEU A 56 11.14 -0.02 -8.53
CA LEU A 56 10.00 -0.61 -9.24
C LEU A 56 10.41 -1.51 -10.41
N GLY A 57 11.40 -1.11 -11.21
CA GLY A 57 11.84 -1.91 -12.36
C GLY A 57 12.26 -3.33 -11.98
N PRO A 58 13.23 -3.49 -11.05
CA PRO A 58 13.62 -4.80 -10.53
C PRO A 58 12.46 -5.57 -9.90
N TYR A 59 11.58 -4.89 -9.14
CA TYR A 59 10.43 -5.52 -8.51
C TYR A 59 9.45 -6.08 -9.55
N PHE A 60 9.05 -5.28 -10.54
CA PHE A 60 8.11 -5.74 -11.57
C PHE A 60 8.71 -6.87 -12.42
N ALA A 61 10.00 -6.80 -12.75
CA ALA A 61 10.68 -7.87 -13.44
C ALA A 61 10.62 -9.18 -12.64
N ALA A 62 10.91 -9.14 -11.35
CA ALA A 62 10.85 -10.31 -10.47
C ALA A 62 9.43 -10.89 -10.33
N GLN A 63 8.40 -10.02 -10.38
CA GLN A 63 6.99 -10.43 -10.30
C GLN A 63 6.40 -10.83 -11.67
N GLY A 64 7.15 -10.72 -12.76
CA GLY A 64 6.63 -10.97 -14.11
C GLY A 64 5.54 -9.98 -14.54
N MET A 65 5.60 -8.76 -14.02
CA MET A 65 4.59 -7.71 -14.25
C MET A 65 5.11 -6.68 -15.23
N GLU A 66 4.21 -6.21 -16.10
CA GLU A 66 4.43 -5.02 -16.91
C GLU A 66 3.66 -3.84 -16.30
N ALA A 67 4.28 -2.65 -16.28
CA ALA A 67 3.65 -1.46 -15.79
C ALA A 67 4.00 -0.24 -16.65
N ASN A 68 3.08 0.68 -16.75
CA ASN A 68 3.32 1.98 -17.38
C ASN A 68 4.12 2.87 -16.42
N THR A 69 5.45 2.79 -16.54
CA THR A 69 6.39 3.52 -15.68
C THR A 69 6.24 5.04 -15.80
N ASP A 70 5.87 5.56 -16.98
CA ASP A 70 5.72 6.99 -17.19
C ASP A 70 4.49 7.53 -16.44
N ALA A 71 3.37 6.81 -16.50
CA ALA A 71 2.18 7.17 -15.73
C ALA A 71 2.43 7.10 -14.20
N ILE A 72 3.20 6.12 -13.75
CA ILE A 72 3.60 5.99 -12.35
C ILE A 72 4.51 7.15 -11.93
N ALA A 73 5.50 7.49 -12.75
CA ALA A 73 6.44 8.58 -12.48
C ALA A 73 5.76 9.97 -12.43
N ALA A 74 4.66 10.15 -13.14
CA ALA A 74 3.88 11.39 -13.15
C ALA A 74 3.09 11.64 -11.86
N LEU A 75 2.88 10.61 -11.01
CA LEU A 75 2.18 10.76 -9.74
C LEU A 75 2.96 11.66 -8.76
N SER A 76 2.24 12.39 -7.91
CA SER A 76 2.84 13.03 -6.75
C SER A 76 3.42 11.98 -5.79
N ALA A 77 4.39 12.33 -4.97
CA ALA A 77 5.01 11.37 -4.05
C ALA A 77 4.00 10.71 -3.08
N PRO A 78 3.04 11.45 -2.47
CA PRO A 78 2.00 10.83 -1.65
C PRO A 78 1.09 9.89 -2.45
N ALA A 79 0.67 10.29 -3.65
CA ALA A 79 -0.17 9.47 -4.52
C ALA A 79 0.58 8.20 -4.97
N LEU A 80 1.88 8.30 -5.27
CA LEU A 80 2.73 7.17 -5.63
C LEU A 80 2.76 6.12 -4.52
N VAL A 81 3.06 6.54 -3.28
CA VAL A 81 3.12 5.62 -2.12
C VAL A 81 1.79 4.92 -1.92
N THR A 82 0.69 5.67 -1.94
CA THR A 82 -0.65 5.11 -1.72
C THR A 82 -1.06 4.17 -2.84
N THR A 83 -0.84 4.55 -4.09
CA THR A 83 -1.21 3.72 -5.26
C THR A 83 -0.43 2.42 -5.26
N LEU A 84 0.90 2.46 -5.06
CA LEU A 84 1.72 1.25 -5.04
C LEU A 84 1.36 0.31 -3.89
N ALA A 85 1.07 0.85 -2.69
CA ALA A 85 0.61 0.05 -1.56
C ALA A 85 -0.69 -0.72 -1.88
N MET A 86 -1.57 -0.16 -2.71
CA MET A 86 -2.82 -0.81 -3.11
C MET A 86 -2.63 -1.82 -4.25
N VAL A 87 -1.89 -1.45 -5.30
CA VAL A 87 -1.86 -2.23 -6.55
C VAL A 87 -0.79 -3.32 -6.57
N CYS A 88 0.33 -3.16 -5.84
CA CYS A 88 1.35 -4.20 -5.77
C CYS A 88 0.79 -5.47 -5.12
N PRO A 89 1.20 -6.66 -5.60
CA PRO A 89 0.72 -7.95 -5.12
C PRO A 89 1.36 -8.36 -3.78
N PHE A 90 1.38 -7.44 -2.83
CA PHE A 90 1.81 -7.72 -1.47
C PHE A 90 0.86 -8.66 -0.76
N THR A 91 1.39 -9.46 0.16
CA THR A 91 0.58 -10.31 1.04
C THR A 91 -0.35 -9.47 1.92
N PRO A 92 -1.45 -10.04 2.45
CA PRO A 92 -2.33 -9.33 3.38
C PRO A 92 -1.59 -8.74 4.59
N ALA A 93 -0.59 -9.44 5.14
CA ALA A 93 0.21 -8.97 6.26
C ALA A 93 1.06 -7.75 5.89
N GLU A 94 1.69 -7.75 4.72
CA GLU A 94 2.47 -6.62 4.21
C GLU A 94 1.57 -5.40 3.93
N LYS A 95 0.40 -5.62 3.33
CA LYS A 95 -0.58 -4.54 3.12
C LYS A 95 -1.09 -3.97 4.44
N GLN A 96 -1.30 -4.82 5.44
CA GLN A 96 -1.68 -4.38 6.79
C GLN A 96 -0.57 -3.56 7.44
N ALA A 97 0.68 -3.98 7.34
CA ALA A 97 1.82 -3.22 7.86
C ALA A 97 1.94 -1.82 7.20
N LEU A 98 1.72 -1.74 5.88
CA LEU A 98 1.68 -0.45 5.17
C LEU A 98 0.51 0.44 5.62
N LEU A 99 -0.64 -0.16 5.93
CA LEU A 99 -1.81 0.56 6.43
C LEU A 99 -1.58 1.10 7.85
N GLU A 100 -0.90 0.34 8.70
CA GLU A 100 -0.63 0.67 10.11
C GLU A 100 0.54 1.63 10.31
N ALA A 101 1.38 1.86 9.30
CA ALA A 101 2.48 2.83 9.40
C ALA A 101 1.94 4.19 9.85
N ALA A 102 2.48 4.74 10.95
CA ALA A 102 1.90 5.89 11.62
C ALA A 102 1.87 7.13 10.72
N THR A 103 2.94 7.35 9.97
CA THR A 103 3.09 8.51 9.07
C THR A 103 3.28 8.07 7.62
N LEU A 104 3.07 8.99 6.69
CA LEU A 104 3.33 8.73 5.27
C LEU A 104 4.82 8.48 4.96
N PRO A 105 5.80 9.18 5.56
CA PRO A 105 7.22 8.83 5.44
C PRO A 105 7.55 7.41 5.93
N GLU A 106 6.98 6.96 7.03
CA GLU A 106 7.17 5.58 7.52
C GLU A 106 6.57 4.57 6.56
N ARG A 107 5.39 4.86 6.01
CA ARG A 107 4.78 4.03 4.98
C ARG A 107 5.63 3.97 3.71
N ALA A 108 6.20 5.10 3.29
CA ALA A 108 7.10 5.15 2.13
C ALA A 108 8.38 4.33 2.36
N ALA A 109 8.95 4.38 3.56
CA ALA A 109 10.11 3.56 3.93
C ALA A 109 9.77 2.07 3.94
N ALA A 110 8.65 1.69 4.53
CA ALA A 110 8.18 0.30 4.54
C ALA A 110 7.89 -0.21 3.11
N LEU A 111 7.23 0.60 2.28
CA LEU A 111 6.99 0.28 0.87
C LEU A 111 8.30 0.04 0.12
N LEU A 112 9.28 0.93 0.27
CA LEU A 112 10.58 0.80 -0.37
C LEU A 112 11.31 -0.49 0.07
N ALA A 113 11.23 -0.85 1.35
CA ALA A 113 11.79 -2.11 1.85
C ALA A 113 11.10 -3.33 1.21
N LEU A 114 9.78 -3.34 1.12
CA LEU A 114 9.02 -4.42 0.50
C LEU A 114 9.34 -4.57 -1.00
N LEU A 115 9.46 -3.46 -1.74
CA LEU A 115 9.85 -3.49 -3.15
C LEU A 115 11.25 -4.08 -3.34
N ARG A 116 12.21 -3.67 -2.50
CA ARG A 116 13.59 -4.21 -2.55
C ARG A 116 13.63 -5.70 -2.19
N MET A 117 12.90 -6.13 -1.17
CA MET A 117 12.81 -7.54 -0.79
C MET A 117 12.14 -8.38 -1.88
N GLY A 118 11.04 -7.90 -2.46
CA GLY A 118 10.34 -8.60 -3.53
C GLY A 118 11.14 -8.70 -4.82
N ALA A 119 12.03 -7.75 -5.09
CA ALA A 119 12.98 -7.83 -6.20
C ALA A 119 14.01 -8.97 -6.02
N LEU A 120 14.44 -9.22 -4.78
CA LEU A 120 15.40 -10.30 -4.47
C LEU A 120 14.73 -11.67 -4.47
N GLY A 121 13.47 -11.77 -4.10
CA GLY A 121 12.72 -13.04 -4.03
C GLY A 121 12.49 -13.70 -5.41
N GLY A 122 12.59 -12.94 -6.50
CA GLY A 122 12.49 -13.48 -7.87
C GLY A 122 13.75 -14.24 -8.33
N GLU A 123 14.85 -14.14 -7.60
CA GLU A 123 16.15 -14.77 -7.95
C GLU A 123 16.41 -16.13 -7.25
N LEU A 124 15.48 -16.63 -6.45
CA LEU A 124 15.63 -17.97 -5.91
C LEU A 124 15.26 -18.99 -7.01
N PRO A 125 16.24 -19.68 -7.63
CA PRO A 125 15.91 -20.81 -8.49
C PRO A 125 15.21 -21.86 -7.63
N PRO A 126 14.34 -22.71 -8.19
CA PRO A 126 13.78 -23.82 -7.46
C PRO A 126 14.94 -24.75 -7.11
N GLY A 127 15.49 -24.54 -5.91
CA GLY A 127 16.59 -25.31 -5.38
C GLY A 127 16.13 -26.72 -5.16
N GLY A 128 16.54 -27.62 -6.06
CA GLY A 128 16.51 -29.04 -5.80
C GLY A 128 17.26 -29.32 -4.50
N LEU A 129 16.59 -29.95 -3.55
CA LEU A 129 17.22 -30.57 -2.41
C LEU A 129 18.26 -31.58 -2.93
N PRO A 130 19.52 -31.53 -2.49
CA PRO A 130 20.44 -32.62 -2.75
C PRO A 130 19.93 -33.83 -1.97
N SER A 131 19.79 -34.91 -2.68
CA SER A 131 19.51 -36.26 -2.13
C SER A 131 20.60 -36.71 -1.19
#